data_dfdadabb4b1d20493eb88ec5981b3abb
#
_entry.id   dfdadabb4b1d20493eb88ec5981b3abb
#
_cell.length_a   1.000
_cell.length_b   1.000
_cell.length_c   1.000
_cell.angle_alpha   90.00
_cell.angle_beta   90.00
_cell.angle_gamma   90.00
#
_symmetry.space_group_name_H-M   'P 1'
#
loop_
_entity.id
_entity.type
_entity.pdbx_description
1 polymer ?
#
loop_
_entity_poly.entity_id
_entity_poly.type
_entity_poly.pdbx_seq_one_letter_code
_entity_poly.pdbx_strand_id
1 'polypeptide(L)'
;SLGGGTTETLKELVGKKIHLVHGSPRRINEYLLRDRDERTYLRLAEDESDDALVFGHTHDPWFRLYGDKLFVNVGSVGRPKDGDPRAAYVVMSATSGDPIDVEIRRVAYDVEAAAYAVAAAGLPDALAEMLRNGR
;
A
#
# COMPACT_ATOMS: atom_id res chain seq x y z
N SER A 1 -15.26 0.19 3.29
CA SER A 1 -15.04 -0.35 4.63
C SER A 1 -14.91 -1.85 4.54
N LEU A 2 -13.71 -2.36 4.67
CA LEU A 2 -13.48 -3.79 4.79
C LEU A 2 -13.71 -4.16 6.25
N GLY A 3 -14.93 -4.61 6.54
CA GLY A 3 -15.30 -5.07 7.87
C GLY A 3 -14.49 -6.30 8.24
N GLY A 4 -13.99 -6.30 9.43
CA GLY A 4 -13.37 -7.28 10.32
C GLY A 4 -13.21 -8.72 9.86
N GLY A 5 -12.55 -8.95 8.73
CA GLY A 5 -12.08 -10.23 8.26
C GLY A 5 -11.02 -9.97 7.22
N THR A 6 -10.11 -10.89 7.02
CA THR A 6 -9.22 -10.89 5.86
C THR A 6 -10.09 -10.95 4.60
N THR A 7 -10.45 -9.80 4.03
CA THR A 7 -11.17 -9.79 2.77
C THR A 7 -10.13 -10.00 1.68
N GLU A 8 -9.92 -11.23 1.35
CA GLU A 8 -9.13 -11.64 0.20
C GLU A 8 -9.97 -11.40 -1.04
N THR A 9 -9.53 -10.47 -1.86
CA THR A 9 -10.11 -10.29 -3.18
C THR A 9 -9.10 -10.73 -4.21
N LEU A 10 -9.38 -11.85 -4.84
CA LEU A 10 -8.60 -12.32 -5.97
C LEU A 10 -8.95 -11.47 -7.19
N LYS A 11 -7.92 -10.92 -7.83
CA LYS A 11 -8.02 -10.25 -9.11
C LYS A 11 -7.10 -10.93 -10.10
N GLU A 12 -7.47 -10.88 -11.36
CA GLU A 12 -6.67 -11.42 -12.45
C GLU A 12 -6.32 -10.32 -13.44
N LEU A 13 -5.06 -10.26 -13.85
CA LEU A 13 -4.54 -9.33 -14.84
C LEU A 13 -3.79 -10.13 -15.91
N VAL A 14 -4.42 -10.36 -17.06
CA VAL A 14 -3.86 -11.12 -18.21
C VAL A 14 -3.32 -12.50 -17.77
N GLY A 15 -4.12 -13.26 -17.02
CA GLY A 15 -3.75 -14.58 -16.49
C GLY A 15 -2.86 -14.54 -15.25
N LYS A 16 -2.39 -13.38 -14.81
CA LYS A 16 -1.67 -13.19 -13.56
C LYS A 16 -2.65 -13.02 -12.41
N LYS A 17 -2.48 -13.76 -11.33
CA LYS A 17 -3.33 -13.71 -10.14
C LYS A 17 -2.79 -12.71 -9.14
N ILE A 18 -3.66 -11.87 -8.63
CA ILE A 18 -3.32 -10.80 -7.69
C ILE A 18 -4.12 -10.99 -6.40
N HIS A 19 -3.42 -11.20 -5.31
CA HIS A 19 -3.97 -11.31 -3.98
C HIS A 19 -4.01 -9.94 -3.32
N LEU A 20 -5.20 -9.45 -2.94
CA LEU A 20 -5.40 -8.15 -2.32
C LEU A 20 -5.74 -8.33 -0.84
N VAL A 21 -4.94 -7.74 0.03
CA VAL A 21 -5.16 -7.74 1.48
C VAL A 21 -5.02 -6.34 2.06
N HIS A 22 -5.45 -6.12 3.31
CA HIS A 22 -5.21 -4.82 3.96
C HIS A 22 -3.80 -4.75 4.57
N GLY A 23 -3.48 -5.60 5.53
CA GLY A 23 -2.16 -5.67 6.18
C GLY A 23 -1.28 -6.77 5.59
N SER A 24 -1.64 -8.02 5.83
CA SER A 24 -0.97 -9.19 5.27
C SER A 24 -1.95 -10.35 5.10
N PRO A 25 -1.57 -11.43 4.37
CA PRO A 25 -2.36 -12.66 4.33
C PRO A 25 -2.58 -13.29 5.70
N ARG A 26 -1.68 -13.04 6.64
CA ARG A 26 -1.72 -13.63 7.98
C ARG A 26 -2.58 -12.84 8.97
N ARG A 27 -2.56 -11.47 8.85
CA ARG A 27 -3.24 -10.57 9.79
C ARG A 27 -3.63 -9.27 9.13
N ILE A 28 -4.86 -8.84 9.33
CA ILE A 28 -5.39 -7.58 8.80
C ILE A 28 -4.64 -6.34 9.29
N ASN A 29 -4.08 -6.38 10.48
CA ASN A 29 -3.37 -5.27 11.12
C ASN A 29 -1.84 -5.45 11.15
N GLU A 30 -1.29 -6.37 10.35
CA GLU A 30 0.16 -6.55 10.25
C GLU A 30 0.78 -5.44 9.40
N TYR A 31 1.84 -4.83 9.93
CA TYR A 31 2.62 -3.83 9.22
C TYR A 31 3.73 -4.50 8.40
N LEU A 32 3.57 -4.56 7.09
CA LEU A 32 4.63 -4.97 6.17
C LEU A 32 5.43 -3.73 5.75
N LEU A 33 6.39 -3.37 6.58
CA LEU A 33 7.24 -2.20 6.39
C LEU A 33 8.31 -2.45 5.32
N ARG A 34 8.67 -1.42 4.57
CA ARG A 34 9.68 -1.48 3.50
C ARG A 34 11.03 -2.04 3.95
N ASP A 35 11.45 -1.71 5.16
CA ASP A 35 12.73 -2.06 5.79
C ASP A 35 12.66 -3.27 6.73
N ARG A 36 11.52 -3.97 6.73
CA ARG A 36 11.38 -5.20 7.51
C ARG A 36 12.31 -6.29 6.99
N ASP A 37 12.70 -7.21 7.89
CA ASP A 37 13.55 -8.36 7.61
C ASP A 37 13.14 -9.14 6.34
N GLU A 38 14.08 -9.31 5.44
CA GLU A 38 13.88 -9.98 4.16
C GLU A 38 13.37 -11.41 4.31
N ARG A 39 13.80 -12.11 5.35
CA ARG A 39 13.34 -13.49 5.62
C ARG A 39 11.84 -13.56 5.84
N THR A 40 11.24 -12.53 6.42
CA THR A 40 9.79 -12.44 6.59
C THR A 40 9.10 -12.42 5.23
N TYR A 41 9.61 -11.63 4.29
CA TYR A 41 9.05 -11.54 2.94
C TYR A 41 9.27 -12.80 2.12
N LEU A 42 10.45 -13.43 2.23
CA LEU A 42 10.71 -14.71 1.55
C LEU A 42 9.77 -15.82 2.04
N ARG A 43 9.50 -15.89 3.34
CA ARG A 43 8.51 -16.84 3.89
C ARG A 43 7.08 -16.55 3.39
N LEU A 44 6.69 -15.29 3.36
CA LEU A 44 5.39 -14.90 2.80
C LEU A 44 5.30 -15.26 1.32
N ALA A 45 6.38 -15.10 0.56
CA ALA A 45 6.44 -15.47 -0.86
C ALA A 45 6.33 -16.99 -1.07
N GLU A 46 6.93 -17.79 -0.19
CA GLU A 46 6.80 -19.26 -0.22
C GLU A 46 5.36 -19.71 0.02
N ASP A 47 4.64 -19.03 0.91
CA ASP A 47 3.24 -19.34 1.26
C ASP A 47 2.24 -18.74 0.26
N GLU A 48 2.66 -17.78 -0.57
CA GLU A 48 1.78 -17.09 -1.52
C GLU A 48 1.59 -17.91 -2.79
N SER A 49 0.34 -18.24 -3.11
CA SER A 49 -0.01 -19.00 -4.31
C SER A 49 -0.16 -18.13 -5.57
N ASP A 50 -0.47 -16.85 -5.39
CA ASP A 50 -0.73 -15.91 -6.47
C ASP A 50 0.57 -15.25 -6.97
N ASP A 51 0.53 -14.57 -8.11
CA ASP A 51 1.70 -13.94 -8.72
C ASP A 51 2.12 -12.66 -8.01
N ALA A 52 1.16 -11.94 -7.45
CA ALA A 52 1.41 -10.70 -6.72
C ALA A 52 0.58 -10.61 -5.44
N LEU A 53 1.20 -10.10 -4.38
CA LEU A 53 0.57 -9.69 -3.14
C LEU A 53 0.50 -8.16 -3.06
N VAL A 54 -0.70 -7.61 -3.04
CA VAL A 54 -0.96 -6.17 -2.97
C VAL A 54 -1.58 -5.84 -1.62
N PHE A 55 -0.99 -4.90 -0.91
CA PHE A 55 -1.37 -4.56 0.46
C PHE A 55 -1.20 -3.06 0.73
N GLY A 56 -1.64 -2.61 1.91
CA GLY A 56 -1.54 -1.22 2.34
C GLY A 56 -1.17 -1.11 3.81
N HIS A 57 -2.03 -0.47 4.60
CA HIS A 57 -1.95 -0.31 6.05
C HIS A 57 -0.78 0.56 6.57
N THR A 58 0.42 0.43 6.01
CA THR A 58 1.60 1.20 6.45
C THR A 58 1.60 2.64 5.96
N HIS A 59 0.83 2.97 4.90
CA HIS A 59 0.78 4.26 4.22
C HIS A 59 2.11 4.67 3.55
N ASP A 60 3.00 3.71 3.32
CA ASP A 60 4.30 3.89 2.66
C ASP A 60 4.30 3.06 1.37
N PRO A 61 4.20 3.68 0.17
CA PRO A 61 4.12 2.94 -1.07
C PRO A 61 5.50 2.42 -1.49
N TRP A 62 5.57 1.14 -1.79
CA TRP A 62 6.77 0.48 -2.31
C TRP A 62 6.42 -0.82 -3.03
N PHE A 63 7.32 -1.32 -3.85
CA PHE A 63 7.19 -2.64 -4.45
C PHE A 63 8.54 -3.32 -4.58
N ARG A 64 8.55 -4.65 -4.53
CA ARG A 64 9.74 -5.49 -4.67
C ARG A 64 9.36 -6.92 -5.02
N LEU A 65 10.25 -7.60 -5.76
CA LEU A 65 10.19 -9.05 -5.96
C LEU A 65 10.88 -9.77 -4.79
N TYR A 66 10.20 -10.79 -4.29
CA TYR A 66 10.78 -11.76 -3.36
C TYR A 66 10.60 -13.15 -3.97
N GLY A 67 11.70 -13.77 -4.44
CA GLY A 67 11.61 -14.94 -5.29
C GLY A 67 10.94 -14.58 -6.63
N ASP A 68 9.86 -15.28 -6.94
CA ASP A 68 9.02 -15.05 -8.13
C ASP A 68 7.73 -14.27 -7.83
N LYS A 69 7.56 -13.81 -6.59
CA LYS A 69 6.36 -13.09 -6.12
C LYS A 69 6.59 -11.59 -6.05
N LEU A 70 5.65 -10.84 -6.61
CA LEU A 70 5.66 -9.37 -6.57
C LEU A 70 4.88 -8.87 -5.34
N PHE A 71 5.55 -8.11 -4.47
CA PHE A 71 4.94 -7.45 -3.32
C PHE A 71 4.75 -5.97 -3.64
N VAL A 72 3.54 -5.46 -3.42
CA VAL A 72 3.18 -4.07 -3.72
C VAL A 72 2.42 -3.48 -2.56
N ASN A 73 3.00 -2.47 -1.91
CA ASN A 73 2.29 -1.61 -0.97
C ASN A 73 1.74 -0.41 -1.73
N VAL A 74 0.44 -0.20 -1.67
CA VAL A 74 -0.24 0.86 -2.44
C VAL A 74 -0.15 2.25 -1.80
N GLY A 75 0.40 2.34 -0.59
CA GLY A 75 0.51 3.60 0.12
C GLY A 75 -0.83 4.11 0.64
N SER A 76 -1.02 5.41 0.57
CA SER A 76 -2.23 6.08 1.03
C SER A 76 -2.57 7.28 0.18
N VAL A 77 -3.85 7.45 -0.14
CA VAL A 77 -4.37 8.67 -0.79
C VAL A 77 -4.46 9.81 0.22
N GLY A 78 -5.00 9.54 1.42
CA GLY A 78 -5.32 10.59 2.37
C GLY A 78 -4.22 10.92 3.38
N ARG A 79 -3.32 9.98 3.67
CA ARG A 79 -2.27 10.18 4.68
C ARG A 79 -1.01 9.39 4.36
N PRO A 80 -0.22 9.77 3.36
CA PRO A 80 1.09 9.17 3.11
C PRO A 80 2.04 9.34 4.31
N LYS A 81 2.93 8.37 4.51
CA LYS A 81 3.89 8.35 5.63
C LYS A 81 5.34 8.13 5.19
N ASP A 82 5.64 8.42 3.95
CA ASP A 82 6.98 8.27 3.37
C ASP A 82 7.73 9.60 3.18
N GLY A 83 7.20 10.68 3.79
CA GLY A 83 7.77 12.02 3.70
C GLY A 83 7.27 12.86 2.52
N ASP A 84 6.41 12.31 1.66
CA ASP A 84 5.78 13.01 0.56
C ASP A 84 4.28 13.22 0.86
N PRO A 85 3.81 14.45 1.08
CA PRO A 85 2.41 14.71 1.43
C PRO A 85 1.42 14.49 0.29
N ARG A 86 1.90 14.34 -0.96
CA ARG A 86 1.03 14.09 -2.11
C ARG A 86 0.32 12.75 -2.00
N ALA A 87 -0.94 12.68 -2.42
CA ALA A 87 -1.67 11.44 -2.50
C ALA A 87 -0.91 10.38 -3.31
N ALA A 88 -0.91 9.14 -2.85
CA ALA A 88 -0.28 8.03 -3.55
C ALA A 88 -1.31 7.01 -4.00
N TYR A 89 -1.13 6.49 -5.22
CA TYR A 89 -1.81 5.30 -5.71
C TYR A 89 -0.90 4.52 -6.66
N VAL A 90 -1.26 3.29 -6.91
CA VAL A 90 -0.48 2.36 -7.74
C VAL A 90 -1.26 1.99 -8.99
N VAL A 91 -0.58 2.00 -10.12
CA VAL A 91 -1.05 1.42 -11.38
C VAL A 91 -0.24 0.16 -11.64
N MET A 92 -0.94 -0.95 -11.83
CA MET A 92 -0.35 -2.21 -12.25
C MET A 92 -0.82 -2.53 -13.65
N SER A 93 0.11 -2.89 -14.53
CA SER A 93 -0.18 -3.27 -15.91
C SER A 93 0.57 -4.54 -16.29
N ALA A 94 -0.04 -5.34 -17.13
CA ALA A 94 0.59 -6.53 -17.67
C ALA A 94 0.14 -6.77 -19.11
N THR A 95 1.05 -7.32 -19.89
CA THR A 95 0.79 -7.91 -21.21
C THR A 95 1.05 -9.41 -21.14
N SER A 96 0.42 -10.16 -22.05
CA SER A 96 0.56 -11.63 -22.07
C SER A 96 2.03 -12.02 -22.23
N GLY A 97 2.54 -12.87 -21.31
CA GLY A 97 3.92 -13.35 -21.30
C GLY A 97 4.94 -12.43 -20.64
N ASP A 98 4.56 -11.20 -20.29
CA ASP A 98 5.47 -10.25 -19.65
C ASP A 98 5.26 -10.18 -18.12
N PRO A 99 6.26 -9.73 -17.35
CA PRO A 99 6.11 -9.43 -15.94
C PRO A 99 5.07 -8.32 -15.70
N ILE A 100 4.48 -8.29 -14.49
CA ILE A 100 3.63 -7.17 -14.06
C ILE A 100 4.52 -5.92 -13.88
N ASP A 101 4.14 -4.84 -14.57
CA ASP A 101 4.73 -3.52 -14.36
C ASP A 101 4.00 -2.77 -13.25
N VAL A 102 4.75 -2.05 -12.42
CA VAL A 102 4.21 -1.31 -11.27
C VAL A 102 4.68 0.13 -11.33
N GLU A 103 3.74 1.05 -11.28
CA GLU A 103 3.99 2.48 -11.22
C GLU A 103 3.33 3.10 -9.99
N ILE A 104 4.12 3.70 -9.11
CA ILE A 104 3.63 4.51 -8.00
C ILE A 104 3.40 5.93 -8.51
N ARG A 105 2.16 6.39 -8.47
CA ARG A 105 1.77 7.74 -8.89
C ARG A 105 1.49 8.63 -7.70
N ARG A 106 1.92 9.89 -7.83
CA ARG A 106 1.70 10.94 -6.85
C ARG A 106 0.83 12.04 -7.43
N VAL A 107 -0.17 12.44 -6.65
CA VAL A 107 -1.09 13.52 -7.03
C VAL A 107 -1.03 14.62 -5.99
N ALA A 108 -0.67 15.83 -6.45
CA ALA A 108 -0.73 17.01 -5.60
C ALA A 108 -2.20 17.37 -5.33
N TYR A 109 -2.48 17.77 -4.09
CA TYR A 109 -3.77 18.29 -3.66
C TYR A 109 -3.56 19.41 -2.65
N ASP A 110 -4.61 20.12 -2.27
CA ASP A 110 -4.54 21.19 -1.29
C ASP A 110 -4.37 20.63 0.13
N VAL A 111 -3.12 20.31 0.47
CA VAL A 111 -2.74 19.77 1.79
C VAL A 111 -3.06 20.74 2.90
N GLU A 112 -2.90 22.07 2.66
CA GLU A 112 -3.18 23.09 3.65
C GLU A 112 -4.67 23.18 3.99
N ALA A 113 -5.54 23.07 2.99
CA ALA A 113 -6.97 23.00 3.23
C ALA A 113 -7.35 21.77 4.06
N ALA A 114 -6.76 20.61 3.79
CA ALA A 114 -6.98 19.39 4.57
C ALA A 114 -6.47 19.52 6.02
N ALA A 115 -5.25 20.05 6.20
CA ALA A 115 -4.66 20.30 7.51
C ALA A 115 -5.47 21.31 8.33
N TYR A 116 -5.94 22.37 7.69
CA TYR A 116 -6.83 23.36 8.31
C TYR A 116 -8.14 22.72 8.76
N ALA A 117 -8.76 21.88 7.93
CA ALA A 117 -10.00 21.19 8.27
C ALA A 117 -9.83 20.26 9.49
N VAL A 118 -8.70 19.58 9.59
CA VAL A 118 -8.35 18.73 10.76
C VAL A 118 -8.28 19.59 12.03
N ALA A 119 -7.57 20.72 12.00
CA ALA A 119 -7.46 21.62 13.14
C ALA A 119 -8.80 22.25 13.50
N ALA A 120 -9.58 22.69 12.51
CA ALA A 120 -10.91 23.28 12.70
C ALA A 120 -11.94 22.30 13.30
N ALA A 121 -11.75 20.98 13.07
CA ALA A 121 -12.55 19.92 13.68
C ALA A 121 -12.21 19.65 15.16
N GLY A 122 -11.26 20.39 15.75
CA GLY A 122 -10.83 20.22 17.14
C GLY A 122 -9.95 18.99 17.38
N LEU A 123 -9.39 18.42 16.32
CA LEU A 123 -8.43 17.33 16.41
C LEU A 123 -7.03 17.88 16.79
N PRO A 124 -6.15 17.04 17.38
CA PRO A 124 -4.81 17.46 17.77
C PRO A 124 -4.02 18.07 16.58
N ASP A 125 -3.35 19.20 16.81
CA ASP A 125 -2.54 19.90 15.78
C ASP A 125 -1.48 19.00 15.15
N ALA A 126 -0.96 18.05 15.90
CA ALA A 126 -0.01 17.06 15.40
C ALA A 126 -0.53 16.29 14.18
N LEU A 127 -1.85 16.07 14.06
CA LEU A 127 -2.43 15.40 12.91
C LEU A 127 -2.40 16.28 11.66
N ALA A 128 -2.59 17.58 11.79
CA ALA A 128 -2.44 18.55 10.71
C ALA A 128 -0.97 18.60 10.22
N GLU A 129 -0.01 18.62 11.15
CA GLU A 129 1.42 18.60 10.83
C GLU A 129 1.83 17.29 10.13
N MET A 130 1.26 16.16 10.53
CA MET A 130 1.49 14.87 9.87
C MET A 130 1.06 14.90 8.40
N LEU A 131 -0.08 15.54 8.09
CA LEU A 131 -0.53 15.71 6.70
C LEU A 131 0.45 16.56 5.89
N ARG A 132 0.89 17.70 6.45
CA ARG A 132 1.85 18.62 5.79
C ARG A 132 3.17 17.95 5.47
N ASN A 133 3.63 17.07 6.34
CA ASN A 133 4.95 16.45 6.26
C ASN A 133 4.93 15.04 5.65
N GLY A 134 3.76 14.49 5.32
CA GLY A 134 3.66 13.11 4.83
C GLY A 134 4.14 12.08 5.86
N ARG A 135 3.68 12.20 7.13
CA ARG A 135 4.14 11.36 8.25
C ARG A 135 2.97 10.78 9.06
#